data_817b737d85c077d6e6dd206cff66556d
#
_entry.id   817b737d85c077d6e6dd206cff66556d
#
_cell.length_a   1.000
_cell.length_b   1.000
_cell.length_c   1.000
_cell.angle_alpha   90.00
_cell.angle_beta   90.00
_cell.angle_gamma   90.00
#
_symmetry.space_group_name_H-M   'P 1'
#
loop_
_entity.id
_entity.type
_entity.pdbx_description
1 polymer ?
#
loop_
_entity_poly.entity_id
_entity_poly.type
_entity_poly.pdbx_seq_one_letter_code
_entity_poly.pdbx_strand_id
1 'polypeptide(L)'
;SRGLGDVYKRQQSNSVCYVKGGQAIGIGAGQQSRIHCTRLAGQKADNWYLRQNPKVLNLPFKEGVGRADRDNAIDLYIGDEYEDILNDWERVFTEKPSVFTTEEKKEWLAGNTDVTIGSDAFFPFGDNIERAYKSGVKYVAQPGGSVRDDQVIETANKRGMAMCFTGMRLFHH
;
A
#
# COMPACT_ATOMS: atom_id res chain seq x y z
N SER A 1 -20.93 -2.25 12.55
CA SER A 1 -21.06 -2.54 11.09
C SER A 1 -21.51 -1.34 10.22
N ARG A 2 -21.88 -0.20 10.81
CA ARG A 2 -22.29 1.00 10.05
C ARG A 2 -21.09 1.78 9.46
N GLY A 3 -19.90 1.70 10.06
CA GLY A 3 -18.74 2.48 9.63
C GLY A 3 -18.12 2.06 8.29
N LEU A 4 -18.07 0.77 7.99
CA LEU A 4 -17.54 0.26 6.71
C LEU A 4 -18.44 0.61 5.51
N GLY A 5 -19.77 0.53 5.69
CA GLY A 5 -20.73 0.90 4.65
C GLY A 5 -20.69 2.38 4.27
N ASP A 6 -20.42 3.28 5.20
CA ASP A 6 -20.31 4.72 4.94
C ASP A 6 -19.00 5.11 4.25
N VAL A 7 -17.92 4.40 4.53
CA VAL A 7 -16.64 4.59 3.81
C VAL A 7 -16.79 4.20 2.34
N TYR A 8 -17.44 3.07 2.04
CA TYR A 8 -17.70 2.65 0.66
C TYR A 8 -18.63 3.58 -0.11
N LYS A 9 -19.59 4.23 0.56
CA LYS A 9 -20.52 5.18 -0.08
C LYS A 9 -19.87 6.52 -0.43
N ARG A 10 -18.73 6.86 0.15
CA ARG A 10 -18.05 8.15 -0.05
C ARG A 10 -16.78 8.06 -0.90
N GLN A 11 -16.31 6.85 -1.20
CA GLN A 11 -15.15 6.66 -2.06
C GLN A 11 -15.58 6.72 -3.52
N GLN A 12 -15.05 7.72 -4.23
CA GLN A 12 -15.20 7.80 -5.68
C GLN A 12 -14.28 6.78 -6.36
N SER A 13 -14.77 6.16 -7.42
CA SER A 13 -13.96 5.36 -8.32
C SER A 13 -12.90 6.25 -9.03
N ASN A 14 -11.78 5.71 -9.38
CA ASN A 14 -11.30 4.33 -9.24
C ASN A 14 -10.93 4.01 -7.78
N SER A 15 -11.15 2.79 -7.32
CA SER A 15 -10.78 2.33 -5.98
C SER A 15 -10.06 0.99 -6.02
N VAL A 16 -8.94 0.90 -5.31
CA VAL A 16 -8.15 -0.32 -5.13
C VAL A 16 -7.76 -0.45 -3.66
N CYS A 17 -7.83 -1.66 -3.12
CA CYS A 17 -7.50 -1.96 -1.74
C CYS A 17 -6.55 -3.15 -1.65
N TYR A 18 -5.50 -3.00 -0.85
CA TYR A 18 -4.61 -4.11 -0.43
C TYR A 18 -5.03 -4.58 0.96
N VAL A 19 -5.14 -5.88 1.11
CA VAL A 19 -5.64 -6.52 2.34
C VAL A 19 -4.66 -7.60 2.80
N LYS A 20 -4.39 -7.66 4.09
CA LYS A 20 -3.62 -8.73 4.72
C LYS A 20 -4.23 -9.11 6.07
N GLY A 21 -4.43 -10.42 6.28
CA GLY A 21 -4.97 -10.91 7.55
C GLY A 21 -6.34 -10.30 7.91
N GLY A 22 -7.17 -10.00 6.92
CA GLY A 22 -8.49 -9.37 7.14
C GLY A 22 -8.45 -7.86 7.36
N GLN A 23 -7.28 -7.23 7.30
CA GLN A 23 -7.10 -5.80 7.47
C GLN A 23 -6.78 -5.11 6.14
N ALA A 24 -7.43 -3.98 5.85
CA ALA A 24 -7.03 -3.10 4.75
C ALA A 24 -5.72 -2.39 5.13
N ILE A 25 -4.66 -2.66 4.38
CA ILE A 25 -3.31 -2.12 4.65
C ILE A 25 -2.92 -0.98 3.72
N GLY A 26 -3.65 -0.82 2.61
CA GLY A 26 -3.46 0.30 1.69
C GLY A 26 -4.67 0.49 0.81
N ILE A 27 -5.17 1.72 0.72
CA ILE A 27 -6.32 2.10 -0.11
C ILE A 27 -5.91 3.26 -1.00
N GLY A 28 -6.16 3.12 -2.30
CA GLY A 28 -6.07 4.18 -3.30
C GLY A 28 -7.43 4.39 -3.94
N ALA A 29 -7.94 5.62 -3.88
CA ALA A 29 -9.27 5.96 -4.38
C ALA A 29 -9.27 7.34 -5.04
N GLY A 30 -10.27 7.60 -5.90
CA GLY A 30 -10.49 8.89 -6.51
C GLY A 30 -9.42 9.33 -7.51
N GLN A 31 -8.58 8.42 -8.00
CA GLN A 31 -7.55 8.74 -8.98
C GLN A 31 -8.10 8.62 -10.41
N GLN A 32 -7.49 9.36 -11.35
CA GLN A 32 -7.90 9.40 -12.76
C GLN A 32 -7.71 8.07 -13.50
N SER A 33 -6.82 7.21 -13.01
CA SER A 33 -6.59 5.91 -13.64
C SER A 33 -6.44 4.79 -12.61
N ARG A 34 -6.78 3.58 -13.04
CA ARG A 34 -6.66 2.37 -12.21
C ARG A 34 -5.23 2.14 -11.72
N ILE A 35 -4.24 2.32 -12.60
CA ILE A 35 -2.84 2.14 -12.23
C ILE A 35 -2.38 3.14 -11.17
N HIS A 36 -2.87 4.37 -11.18
CA HIS A 36 -2.55 5.34 -10.12
C HIS A 36 -3.14 4.92 -8.78
N CYS A 37 -4.37 4.39 -8.77
CA CYS A 37 -4.95 3.80 -7.55
C CYS A 37 -4.12 2.62 -7.04
N THR A 38 -3.71 1.73 -7.92
CA THR A 38 -2.90 0.56 -7.59
C THR A 38 -1.54 0.97 -7.02
N ARG A 39 -0.89 1.99 -7.58
CA ARG A 39 0.39 2.52 -7.07
C ARG A 39 0.22 3.18 -5.71
N LEU A 40 -0.78 4.04 -5.55
CA LEU A 40 -1.05 4.74 -4.29
C LEU A 40 -1.40 3.76 -3.17
N ALA A 41 -2.30 2.81 -3.45
CA ALA A 41 -2.66 1.77 -2.49
C ALA A 41 -1.47 0.89 -2.12
N GLY A 42 -0.65 0.51 -3.11
CA GLY A 42 0.57 -0.28 -2.91
C GLY A 42 1.61 0.45 -2.07
N GLN A 43 1.83 1.74 -2.31
CA GLN A 43 2.73 2.57 -1.51
C GLN A 43 2.28 2.63 -0.04
N LYS A 44 0.98 2.81 0.19
CA LYS A 44 0.43 2.80 1.55
C LYS A 44 0.58 1.44 2.23
N ALA A 45 0.39 0.34 1.48
CA ALA A 45 0.60 -1.01 1.98
C ALA A 45 2.08 -1.27 2.33
N ASP A 46 3.00 -0.81 1.49
CA ASP A 46 4.43 -0.88 1.74
C ASP A 46 4.81 -0.08 3.00
N ASN A 47 4.31 1.14 3.14
CA ASN A 47 4.55 1.99 4.32
C ASN A 47 3.98 1.34 5.60
N TRP A 48 2.79 0.74 5.52
CA TRP A 48 2.20 0.01 6.64
C TRP A 48 3.14 -1.11 7.14
N TYR A 49 3.78 -1.82 6.22
CA TYR A 49 4.71 -2.90 6.56
C TYR A 49 6.07 -2.37 7.04
N LEU A 50 6.60 -1.30 6.42
CA LEU A 50 7.85 -0.64 6.84
C LEU A 50 7.76 -0.08 8.25
N ARG A 51 6.62 0.45 8.66
CA ARG A 51 6.39 0.98 10.03
C ARG A 51 6.54 -0.08 11.11
N GLN A 52 6.50 -1.37 10.78
CA GLN A 52 6.68 -2.49 11.69
C GLN A 52 8.15 -2.94 11.81
N ASN A 53 9.05 -2.38 11.03
CA ASN A 53 10.47 -2.69 11.11
C ASN A 53 11.04 -2.26 12.48
N PRO A 54 11.90 -3.09 13.10
CA PRO A 54 12.54 -2.72 14.38
C PRO A 54 13.24 -1.37 14.37
N LYS A 55 13.85 -0.96 13.25
CA LYS A 55 14.44 0.37 13.10
C LYS A 55 13.45 1.50 13.32
N VAL A 56 12.21 1.33 12.85
CA VAL A 56 11.14 2.31 13.01
C VAL A 56 10.54 2.24 14.42
N LEU A 57 10.30 1.03 14.92
CA LEU A 57 9.72 0.83 16.25
C LEU A 57 10.62 1.34 17.38
N ASN A 58 11.94 1.31 17.17
CA ASN A 58 12.95 1.70 18.15
C ASN A 58 13.51 3.12 17.89
N LEU A 59 12.83 3.95 17.09
CA LEU A 59 13.26 5.35 16.91
C LEU A 59 13.35 6.07 18.26
N PRO A 60 14.47 6.79 18.53
CA PRO A 60 14.76 7.37 19.84
C PRO A 60 14.02 8.69 20.06
N PHE A 61 12.71 8.65 20.11
CA PHE A 61 11.88 9.83 20.35
C PHE A 61 12.14 10.44 21.72
N LYS A 62 12.20 11.77 21.79
CA LYS A 62 12.21 12.51 23.05
C LYS A 62 10.91 12.26 23.82
N GLU A 63 11.02 12.31 25.15
CA GLU A 63 9.84 12.34 26.02
C GLU A 63 8.99 13.59 25.74
N GLY A 64 7.67 13.40 25.69
CA GLY A 64 6.73 14.49 25.44
C GLY A 64 6.45 14.83 23.97
N VAL A 65 7.14 14.19 23.01
CA VAL A 65 6.78 14.35 21.58
C VAL A 65 5.40 13.81 21.32
N GLY A 66 4.51 14.67 20.82
CA GLY A 66 3.11 14.35 20.55
C GLY A 66 2.94 13.30 19.44
N ARG A 67 1.77 12.64 19.41
CA ARG A 67 1.47 11.59 18.43
C ARG A 67 1.60 12.08 16.98
N ALA A 68 1.08 13.28 16.70
CA ALA A 68 1.12 13.85 15.35
C ALA A 68 2.56 14.06 14.86
N ASP A 69 3.45 14.60 15.73
CA ASP A 69 4.86 14.80 15.40
C ASP A 69 5.61 13.47 15.22
N ARG A 70 5.28 12.47 16.04
CA ARG A 70 5.82 11.11 15.89
C ARG A 70 5.41 10.49 14.55
N ASP A 71 4.13 10.55 14.20
CA ASP A 71 3.62 10.01 12.95
C ASP A 71 4.26 10.69 11.74
N ASN A 72 4.39 12.02 11.77
CA ASN A 72 5.07 12.78 10.72
C ASN A 72 6.55 12.42 10.60
N ALA A 73 7.26 12.31 11.73
CA ALA A 73 8.67 11.94 11.75
C ALA A 73 8.89 10.53 11.19
N ILE A 74 7.99 9.58 11.49
CA ILE A 74 8.04 8.22 10.95
C ILE A 74 7.81 8.25 9.44
N ASP A 75 6.81 8.97 8.96
CA ASP A 75 6.52 9.07 7.53
C ASP A 75 7.71 9.65 6.74
N LEU A 76 8.35 10.71 7.25
CA LEU A 76 9.57 11.24 6.67
C LEU A 76 10.72 10.23 6.72
N TYR A 77 10.93 9.57 7.85
CA TYR A 77 12.04 8.63 8.05
C TYR A 77 11.98 7.42 7.11
N ILE A 78 10.80 6.91 6.83
CA ILE A 78 10.60 5.80 5.89
C ILE A 78 10.46 6.25 4.43
N GLY A 79 10.20 7.53 4.19
CA GLY A 79 9.98 8.11 2.88
C GLY A 79 11.29 8.46 2.14
N ASP A 80 11.11 9.06 0.97
CA ASP A 80 12.23 9.55 0.14
C ASP A 80 12.80 10.86 0.67
N GLU A 81 12.01 11.61 1.45
CA GLU A 81 12.41 12.87 2.10
C GLU A 81 13.06 12.67 3.49
N TYR A 82 13.64 11.50 3.75
CA TYR A 82 14.24 11.17 5.05
C TYR A 82 15.36 12.14 5.49
N GLU A 83 16.01 12.82 4.55
CA GLU A 83 17.03 13.82 4.86
C GLU A 83 16.47 14.98 5.66
N ASP A 84 15.22 15.39 5.44
CA ASP A 84 14.57 16.49 6.14
C ASP A 84 14.50 16.21 7.65
N ILE A 85 14.11 15.00 8.04
CA ILE A 85 14.04 14.62 9.46
C ILE A 85 15.42 14.32 10.06
N LEU A 86 16.38 13.81 9.28
CA LEU A 86 17.74 13.53 9.73
C LEU A 86 18.58 14.80 9.87
N ASN A 87 18.31 15.84 9.10
CA ASN A 87 18.98 17.14 9.23
C ASN A 87 18.45 17.96 10.41
N ASP A 88 17.20 17.76 10.80
CA ASP A 88 16.53 18.43 11.94
C ASP A 88 16.14 17.44 13.05
N TRP A 89 16.96 16.38 13.22
CA TRP A 89 16.63 15.27 14.12
C TRP A 89 16.46 15.70 15.58
N GLU A 90 17.19 16.72 16.01
CA GLU A 90 17.16 17.25 17.39
C GLU A 90 15.77 17.73 17.81
N ARG A 91 14.92 18.05 16.86
CA ARG A 91 13.56 18.48 17.14
C ARG A 91 12.71 17.40 17.82
N VAL A 92 12.89 16.14 17.43
CA VAL A 92 12.02 15.03 17.86
C VAL A 92 12.76 13.83 18.47
N PHE A 93 14.06 13.68 18.20
CA PHE A 93 14.86 12.55 18.68
C PHE A 93 15.86 12.94 19.77
N THR A 94 16.26 11.98 20.59
CA THR A 94 17.32 12.12 21.59
C THR A 94 18.72 11.96 21.01
N GLU A 95 18.82 11.23 19.90
CA GLU A 95 20.05 11.02 19.12
C GLU A 95 19.70 10.89 17.64
N LYS A 96 20.68 11.13 16.76
CA LYS A 96 20.46 11.03 15.31
C LYS A 96 20.26 9.58 14.90
N PRO A 97 19.09 9.20 14.34
CA PRO A 97 18.87 7.86 13.84
C PRO A 97 19.76 7.56 12.63
N SER A 98 20.14 6.31 12.46
CA SER A 98 20.78 5.85 11.21
C SER A 98 19.76 5.83 10.07
N VAL A 99 20.24 6.04 8.85
CA VAL A 99 19.39 5.98 7.64
C VAL A 99 18.76 4.59 7.53
N PHE A 100 17.46 4.57 7.20
CA PHE A 100 16.78 3.35 6.77
C PHE A 100 17.00 3.21 5.26
N THR A 101 18.02 2.43 4.89
CA THR A 101 18.49 2.37 3.50
C THR A 101 17.49 1.71 2.56
N THR A 102 17.61 1.99 1.27
CA THR A 102 16.77 1.37 0.22
C THR A 102 16.90 -0.16 0.23
N GLU A 103 18.11 -0.68 0.47
CA GLU A 103 18.39 -2.11 0.56
C GLU A 103 17.69 -2.75 1.76
N GLU A 104 17.77 -2.11 2.93
CA GLU A 104 17.08 -2.58 4.14
C GLU A 104 15.57 -2.57 3.98
N LYS A 105 15.00 -1.53 3.36
CA LYS A 105 13.57 -1.44 3.05
C LYS A 105 13.15 -2.56 2.10
N LYS A 106 13.92 -2.79 1.04
CA LYS A 106 13.64 -3.84 0.05
C LYS A 106 13.67 -5.23 0.67
N GLU A 107 14.67 -5.50 1.51
CA GLU A 107 14.80 -6.77 2.23
C GLU A 107 13.60 -7.00 3.17
N TRP A 108 13.22 -5.98 3.92
CA TRP A 108 12.06 -6.04 4.82
C TRP A 108 10.76 -6.26 4.07
N LEU A 109 10.54 -5.51 2.99
CA LEU A 109 9.33 -5.61 2.16
C LEU A 109 9.20 -6.98 1.47
N ALA A 110 10.30 -7.66 1.18
CA ALA A 110 10.27 -9.02 0.63
C ALA A 110 9.61 -10.03 1.58
N GLY A 111 9.57 -9.75 2.88
CA GLY A 111 8.84 -10.53 3.88
C GLY A 111 7.33 -10.30 3.90
N ASN A 112 6.83 -9.28 3.22
CA ASN A 112 5.39 -9.03 3.12
C ASN A 112 4.78 -9.88 1.99
N THR A 113 4.19 -11.01 2.35
CA THR A 113 3.63 -12.00 1.43
C THR A 113 2.15 -12.25 1.71
N ASP A 114 1.49 -13.01 0.84
CA ASP A 114 0.09 -13.41 0.99
C ASP A 114 -0.88 -12.22 1.10
N VAL A 115 -0.56 -11.13 0.40
CA VAL A 115 -1.42 -9.95 0.29
C VAL A 115 -2.50 -10.19 -0.77
N THR A 116 -3.69 -9.71 -0.51
CA THR A 116 -4.81 -9.69 -1.47
C THR A 116 -4.99 -8.28 -2.00
N ILE A 117 -5.19 -8.13 -3.32
CA ILE A 117 -5.65 -6.87 -3.93
C ILE A 117 -7.10 -7.01 -4.37
N GLY A 118 -7.92 -6.03 -4.04
CA GLY A 118 -9.30 -5.89 -4.51
C GLY A 118 -9.49 -4.62 -5.32
N SER A 119 -10.37 -4.69 -6.34
CA SER A 119 -10.66 -3.56 -7.21
C SER A 119 -12.18 -3.41 -7.42
N ASP A 120 -12.67 -2.17 -7.45
CA ASP A 120 -14.08 -1.85 -7.69
C ASP A 120 -14.53 -2.03 -9.14
N ALA A 121 -13.57 -2.15 -10.09
CA ALA A 121 -13.78 -2.49 -11.49
C ALA A 121 -12.62 -3.36 -12.01
N PHE A 122 -12.71 -3.80 -13.27
CA PHE A 122 -11.68 -4.61 -13.89
C PHE A 122 -10.32 -3.89 -13.95
N PHE A 123 -9.23 -4.65 -13.89
CA PHE A 123 -7.91 -4.16 -14.22
C PHE A 123 -7.75 -4.07 -15.75
N PRO A 124 -7.45 -2.89 -16.31
CA PRO A 124 -7.39 -2.73 -17.76
C PRO A 124 -6.14 -3.30 -18.40
N PHE A 125 -5.04 -3.42 -17.64
CA PHE A 125 -3.74 -3.87 -18.12
C PHE A 125 -3.00 -4.68 -17.07
N GLY A 126 -2.05 -5.51 -17.53
CA GLY A 126 -1.19 -6.32 -16.67
C GLY A 126 -0.22 -5.51 -15.78
N ASP A 127 0.03 -4.24 -16.06
CA ASP A 127 0.87 -3.36 -15.25
C ASP A 127 0.34 -3.21 -13.81
N ASN A 128 -0.98 -3.25 -13.63
CA ASN A 128 -1.60 -3.27 -12.32
C ASN A 128 -1.19 -4.52 -11.51
N ILE A 129 -1.16 -5.66 -12.17
CA ILE A 129 -0.75 -6.94 -11.56
C ILE A 129 0.74 -6.92 -11.23
N GLU A 130 1.57 -6.40 -12.13
CA GLU A 130 3.01 -6.23 -11.90
C GLU A 130 3.29 -5.30 -10.71
N ARG A 131 2.54 -4.19 -10.60
CA ARG A 131 2.66 -3.30 -9.43
C ARG A 131 2.23 -4.00 -8.14
N ALA A 132 1.12 -4.73 -8.19
CA ALA A 132 0.62 -5.48 -7.03
C ALA A 132 1.61 -6.55 -6.56
N TYR A 133 2.24 -7.25 -7.50
CA TYR A 133 3.29 -8.24 -7.22
C TYR A 133 4.43 -7.67 -6.37
N LYS A 134 4.87 -6.44 -6.66
CA LYS A 134 5.96 -5.76 -5.93
C LYS A 134 5.63 -5.50 -4.45
N SER A 135 4.35 -5.45 -4.09
CA SER A 135 3.86 -5.28 -2.71
C SER A 135 3.39 -6.59 -2.07
N GLY A 136 3.84 -7.74 -2.57
CA GLY A 136 3.58 -9.05 -1.97
C GLY A 136 2.21 -9.64 -2.26
N VAL A 137 1.49 -9.13 -3.27
CA VAL A 137 0.18 -9.65 -3.66
C VAL A 137 0.30 -11.05 -4.25
N LYS A 138 -0.52 -11.96 -3.73
CA LYS A 138 -0.67 -13.33 -4.21
C LYS A 138 -2.09 -13.63 -4.70
N TYR A 139 -3.06 -12.88 -4.21
CA TYR A 139 -4.48 -13.07 -4.51
C TYR A 139 -5.07 -11.80 -5.10
N VAL A 140 -5.82 -11.94 -6.20
CA VAL A 140 -6.45 -10.84 -6.90
C VAL A 140 -7.96 -11.04 -6.94
N ALA A 141 -8.72 -10.04 -6.51
CA ALA A 141 -10.18 -10.01 -6.62
C ALA A 141 -10.61 -8.82 -7.48
N GLN A 142 -11.25 -9.11 -8.61
CA GLN A 142 -11.76 -8.09 -9.55
C GLN A 142 -13.05 -8.56 -10.23
N PRO A 143 -13.89 -7.64 -10.72
CA PRO A 143 -15.12 -8.06 -11.43
C PRO A 143 -14.87 -8.73 -12.77
N GLY A 144 -13.78 -8.41 -13.48
CA GLY A 144 -13.56 -8.83 -14.86
C GLY A 144 -14.41 -8.06 -15.86
N GLY A 145 -14.41 -8.50 -17.13
CA GLY A 145 -15.17 -7.89 -18.21
C GLY A 145 -14.38 -6.90 -19.07
N SER A 146 -13.06 -6.86 -18.95
CA SER A 146 -12.21 -6.14 -19.88
C SER A 146 -11.97 -6.97 -21.13
N VAL A 147 -11.88 -6.31 -22.29
CA VAL A 147 -11.43 -6.95 -23.54
C VAL A 147 -9.99 -7.47 -23.45
N ARG A 148 -9.28 -7.13 -22.39
CA ARG A 148 -7.87 -7.50 -22.12
C ARG A 148 -7.73 -8.40 -20.90
N ASP A 149 -8.81 -9.02 -20.43
CA ASP A 149 -8.76 -9.93 -19.29
C ASP A 149 -7.73 -11.05 -19.50
N ASP A 150 -7.57 -11.55 -20.73
CA ASP A 150 -6.57 -12.57 -21.05
C ASP A 150 -5.14 -12.13 -20.74
N GLN A 151 -4.77 -10.89 -21.05
CA GLN A 151 -3.45 -10.33 -20.73
C GLN A 151 -3.24 -10.16 -19.21
N VAL A 152 -4.28 -9.76 -18.50
CA VAL A 152 -4.26 -9.62 -17.05
C VAL A 152 -4.11 -10.98 -16.37
N ILE A 153 -4.83 -11.99 -16.84
CA ILE A 153 -4.74 -13.38 -16.38
C ILE A 153 -3.34 -13.95 -16.65
N GLU A 154 -2.80 -13.73 -17.87
CA GLU A 154 -1.45 -14.17 -18.23
C GLU A 154 -0.39 -13.60 -17.30
N THR A 155 -0.47 -12.32 -16.98
CA THR A 155 0.44 -11.66 -16.04
C THR A 155 0.32 -12.25 -14.63
N ALA A 156 -0.90 -12.50 -14.15
CA ALA A 156 -1.14 -13.14 -12.87
C ALA A 156 -0.55 -14.57 -12.83
N ASN A 157 -0.76 -15.36 -13.88
CA ASN A 157 -0.20 -16.70 -14.01
C ASN A 157 1.34 -16.69 -13.99
N LYS A 158 1.95 -15.77 -14.74
CA LYS A 158 3.41 -15.58 -14.78
C LYS A 158 4.00 -15.29 -13.41
N ARG A 159 3.25 -14.60 -12.55
CA ARG A 159 3.66 -14.25 -11.18
C ARG A 159 3.17 -15.26 -10.12
N GLY A 160 2.53 -16.34 -10.53
CA GLY A 160 2.02 -17.36 -9.60
C GLY A 160 0.90 -16.87 -8.69
N MET A 161 0.13 -15.87 -9.15
CA MET A 161 -1.01 -15.33 -8.42
C MET A 161 -2.29 -16.11 -8.71
N ALA A 162 -3.17 -16.22 -7.71
CA ALA A 162 -4.54 -16.67 -7.90
C ALA A 162 -5.47 -15.47 -8.12
N MET A 163 -6.36 -15.56 -9.11
CA MET A 163 -7.31 -14.52 -9.45
C MET A 163 -8.75 -15.01 -9.33
N CYS A 164 -9.58 -14.23 -8.67
CA CYS A 164 -11.01 -14.44 -8.56
C CYS A 164 -11.76 -13.35 -9.34
N PHE A 165 -12.67 -13.75 -10.21
CA PHE A 165 -13.61 -12.87 -10.87
C PHE A 165 -14.89 -12.80 -10.05
N THR A 166 -15.16 -11.64 -9.46
CA THR A 166 -16.33 -11.45 -8.58
C THR A 166 -17.62 -11.26 -9.35
N GLY A 167 -17.55 -10.85 -10.61
CA GLY A 167 -18.70 -10.46 -11.40
C GLY A 167 -19.46 -9.22 -10.85
N MET A 168 -18.93 -8.63 -9.78
CA MET A 168 -19.56 -7.54 -9.05
C MET A 168 -18.79 -6.25 -9.29
N ARG A 169 -19.33 -5.38 -10.12
CA ARG A 169 -18.77 -4.05 -10.39
C ARG A 169 -19.33 -3.05 -9.38
N LEU A 170 -18.44 -2.45 -8.59
CA LEU A 170 -18.76 -1.45 -7.57
C LEU A 170 -18.34 -0.03 -8.00
N PHE A 171 -18.06 0.14 -9.28
CA PHE A 171 -17.61 1.40 -9.85
C PHE A 171 -18.73 2.45 -9.81
N HIS A 172 -18.45 3.61 -9.21
CA HIS A 172 -19.35 4.75 -9.17
C HIS A 172 -18.58 6.08 -9.02
N HIS A 173 -19.18 7.13 -9.46
CA HIS A 173 -18.70 8.50 -9.30
C HIS A 173 -19.63 9.32 -8.40
#